data_82b33189ffad6ae94252b977c8699111
#
_entry.id   82b33189ffad6ae94252b977c8699111
#
_cell.length_a   1.000
_cell.length_b   1.000
_cell.length_c   1.000
_cell.angle_alpha   90.00
_cell.angle_beta   90.00
_cell.angle_gamma   90.00
#
_symmetry.space_group_name_H-M   'P 1'
#
loop_
_entity.id
_entity.type
_entity.pdbx_description
1 polymer ?
#
loop_
_entity_poly.entity_id
_entity_poly.type
_entity_poly.pdbx_seq_one_letter_code
_entity_poly.pdbx_strand_id
1 'polypeptide(L)'
;MEKMKHNTFAKTCQACVRKRELTDLAALAGSSYSLNGPLFEPDDVVVEGRVSVSKLRAGLVMHAAETAEVHDLTMEFVIQPCLNIFLILDGGIKGSFDGQPFAFSALKDDGHVRPTAVAISLAKPVKLTRLSRRGQRTRKVNIQIQPEWLKGCGLDEKDAAMGVCCFMRKHLAQTVWQPSDRAVALAEQALNPPDLPPLVKELYLESRAVELAAEALQTLNGELNCPALDSISTREVTHARMVREFIEHNLQQPLTLDSISAA
;
A
#
# COMPACT_ATOMS: atom_id res chain seq x y z
N MET A 1 23.50 9.70 -31.09
CA MET A 1 23.49 8.41 -30.35
C MET A 1 22.95 8.70 -28.97
N GLU A 2 21.63 8.69 -28.84
CA GLU A 2 20.89 9.10 -27.66
C GLU A 2 20.86 7.89 -26.68
N LYS A 3 21.42 8.09 -25.48
CA LYS A 3 21.41 7.06 -24.44
C LYS A 3 19.95 6.85 -24.00
N MET A 4 19.33 5.77 -24.46
CA MET A 4 18.08 5.28 -23.90
C MET A 4 18.26 5.14 -22.39
N LYS A 5 17.61 6.03 -21.63
CA LYS A 5 17.47 5.88 -20.18
C LYS A 5 16.66 4.61 -19.95
N HIS A 6 17.32 3.58 -19.44
CA HIS A 6 16.63 2.37 -18.95
C HIS A 6 15.73 2.82 -17.79
N ASN A 7 14.44 2.91 -18.08
CA ASN A 7 13.43 3.13 -17.06
C ASN A 7 13.26 1.79 -16.33
N THR A 8 13.96 1.63 -15.21
CA THR A 8 13.93 0.39 -14.43
C THR A 8 12.62 0.32 -13.67
N PHE A 9 11.69 -0.48 -14.15
CA PHE A 9 10.38 -0.70 -13.50
C PHE A 9 10.47 -1.60 -12.27
N ALA A 10 11.58 -2.30 -12.07
CA ALA A 10 11.80 -3.17 -10.91
C ALA A 10 13.27 -3.13 -10.47
N LYS A 11 13.49 -3.18 -9.16
CA LYS A 11 14.81 -3.33 -8.54
C LYS A 11 14.76 -4.45 -7.50
N THR A 12 15.78 -5.31 -7.52
CA THR A 12 15.96 -6.39 -6.55
C THR A 12 17.37 -6.31 -5.98
N CYS A 13 17.48 -6.28 -4.64
CA CYS A 13 18.73 -6.42 -3.92
C CYS A 13 18.79 -7.82 -3.30
N GLN A 14 19.90 -8.52 -3.42
CA GLN A 14 20.08 -9.89 -2.94
C GLN A 14 21.27 -9.98 -1.96
N ALA A 15 21.15 -10.88 -1.01
CA ALA A 15 22.11 -11.19 0.04
C ALA A 15 22.30 -10.07 1.08
N CYS A 16 22.47 -8.83 0.68
CA CYS A 16 22.52 -7.67 1.58
C CYS A 16 21.97 -6.45 0.87
N VAL A 17 21.31 -5.59 1.64
CA VAL A 17 20.73 -4.32 1.17
C VAL A 17 21.50 -3.18 1.83
N ARG A 18 22.12 -2.34 1.01
CA ARG A 18 22.88 -1.18 1.46
C ARG A 18 21.99 0.05 1.59
N LYS A 19 22.42 1.03 2.38
CA LYS A 19 21.67 2.28 2.59
C LYS A 19 21.26 2.94 1.26
N ARG A 20 22.18 3.06 0.30
CA ARG A 20 21.88 3.64 -1.02
C ARG A 20 20.78 2.87 -1.77
N GLU A 21 20.78 1.55 -1.66
CA GLU A 21 19.79 0.69 -2.34
C GLU A 21 18.40 0.84 -1.75
N LEU A 22 18.28 1.03 -0.43
CA LEU A 22 17.00 1.34 0.21
C LEU A 22 16.44 2.68 -0.28
N THR A 23 17.30 3.69 -0.48
CA THR A 23 16.88 4.98 -1.05
C THR A 23 16.32 4.81 -2.46
N ASP A 24 17.00 4.04 -3.30
CA ASP A 24 16.55 3.75 -4.67
C ASP A 24 15.24 2.95 -4.70
N LEU A 25 15.12 1.94 -3.82
CA LEU A 25 13.89 1.15 -3.68
C LEU A 25 12.70 2.01 -3.23
N ALA A 26 12.92 2.92 -2.28
CA ALA A 26 11.88 3.85 -1.83
C ALA A 26 11.45 4.81 -2.94
N ALA A 27 12.40 5.37 -3.69
CA ALA A 27 12.12 6.24 -4.84
C ALA A 27 11.31 5.51 -5.92
N LEU A 28 11.62 4.23 -6.19
CA LEU A 28 10.86 3.40 -7.13
C LEU A 28 9.42 3.19 -6.66
N ALA A 29 9.22 3.04 -5.35
CA ALA A 29 7.90 2.92 -4.73
C ALA A 29 7.10 4.25 -4.70
N GLY A 30 7.70 5.35 -5.14
CA GLY A 30 7.07 6.68 -5.07
C GLY A 30 7.02 7.27 -3.66
N SER A 31 7.91 6.81 -2.76
CA SER A 31 8.01 7.26 -1.37
C SER A 31 9.29 8.06 -1.17
N SER A 32 9.26 9.10 -0.33
CA SER A 32 10.48 9.68 0.23
C SER A 32 10.96 8.82 1.40
N TYR A 33 12.27 8.75 1.59
CA TYR A 33 12.89 7.89 2.59
C TYR A 33 13.93 8.66 3.40
N SER A 34 13.89 8.49 4.72
CA SER A 34 14.97 8.90 5.62
C SER A 34 15.27 7.80 6.64
N LEU A 35 16.53 7.67 7.01
CA LEU A 35 17.02 6.71 7.98
C LEU A 35 17.52 7.44 9.21
N ASN A 36 16.87 7.18 10.36
CA ASN A 36 17.30 7.67 11.65
C ASN A 36 17.92 6.51 12.44
N GLY A 37 19.19 6.66 12.81
CA GLY A 37 19.97 5.62 13.50
C GLY A 37 21.44 6.01 13.54
N PRO A 38 22.35 5.03 13.71
CA PRO A 38 23.77 5.26 13.57
C PRO A 38 24.10 5.95 12.24
N LEU A 39 25.18 6.73 12.22
CA LEU A 39 25.64 7.34 10.97
C LEU A 39 26.07 6.22 10.02
N PHE A 40 25.23 5.94 9.02
CA PHE A 40 25.54 4.98 7.97
C PHE A 40 26.10 5.68 6.76
N GLU A 41 27.19 5.13 6.24
CA GLU A 41 27.68 5.48 4.92
C GLU A 41 26.79 4.85 3.83
N PRO A 42 26.80 5.38 2.59
CA PRO A 42 25.93 4.86 1.52
C PRO A 42 26.10 3.36 1.24
N ASP A 43 27.29 2.82 1.48
CA ASP A 43 27.66 1.43 1.22
C ASP A 43 27.50 0.49 2.42
N ASP A 44 27.11 1.01 3.57
CA ASP A 44 26.86 0.19 4.75
C ASP A 44 25.68 -0.75 4.54
N VAL A 45 25.84 -1.99 4.97
CA VAL A 45 24.76 -2.99 4.96
C VAL A 45 23.79 -2.67 6.09
N VAL A 46 22.54 -2.46 5.72
CA VAL A 46 21.47 -2.10 6.65
C VAL A 46 20.58 -3.29 6.95
N VAL A 47 20.39 -4.16 5.94
CA VAL A 47 19.53 -5.33 6.02
C VAL A 47 20.20 -6.49 5.28
N GLU A 48 20.17 -7.69 5.85
CA GLU A 48 20.53 -8.92 5.17
C GLU A 48 19.32 -9.57 4.54
N GLY A 49 19.52 -10.26 3.40
CA GLY A 49 18.47 -10.95 2.66
C GLY A 49 18.08 -10.27 1.36
N ARG A 50 16.84 -10.44 0.94
CA ARG A 50 16.35 -10.00 -0.35
C ARG A 50 15.21 -9.01 -0.20
N VAL A 51 15.30 -7.91 -0.91
CA VAL A 51 14.22 -6.92 -1.07
C VAL A 51 14.03 -6.62 -2.54
N SER A 52 12.80 -6.66 -3.00
CA SER A 52 12.44 -6.25 -4.35
C SER A 52 11.27 -5.27 -4.34
N VAL A 53 11.31 -4.31 -5.23
CA VAL A 53 10.21 -3.39 -5.53
C VAL A 53 9.95 -3.44 -7.02
N SER A 54 8.71 -3.67 -7.39
CA SER A 54 8.26 -3.73 -8.78
C SER A 54 7.08 -2.79 -8.98
N LYS A 55 7.25 -1.81 -9.85
CA LYS A 55 6.17 -0.96 -10.34
C LYS A 55 5.53 -1.66 -11.54
N LEU A 56 4.47 -2.40 -11.28
CA LEU A 56 3.86 -3.32 -12.24
C LEU A 56 3.00 -2.59 -13.27
N ARG A 57 2.18 -1.67 -12.80
CA ARG A 57 1.37 -0.74 -13.62
C ARG A 57 1.25 0.62 -12.96
N ALA A 58 0.68 1.57 -13.69
CA ALA A 58 0.31 2.85 -13.09
C ALA A 58 -0.62 2.62 -11.87
N GLY A 59 -0.17 3.04 -10.70
CA GLY A 59 -0.90 2.88 -9.45
C GLY A 59 -0.83 1.48 -8.81
N LEU A 60 -0.08 0.52 -9.35
CA LEU A 60 0.13 -0.81 -8.76
C LEU A 60 1.60 -1.07 -8.51
N VAL A 61 1.99 -1.15 -7.24
CA VAL A 61 3.38 -1.42 -6.81
C VAL A 61 3.40 -2.62 -5.88
N MET A 62 4.33 -3.52 -6.09
CA MET A 62 4.58 -4.67 -5.21
C MET A 62 5.97 -4.59 -4.59
N HIS A 63 6.02 -4.85 -3.28
CA HIS A 63 7.27 -5.06 -2.54
C HIS A 63 7.28 -6.51 -2.05
N ALA A 64 8.37 -7.20 -2.24
CA ALA A 64 8.59 -8.51 -1.65
C ALA A 64 9.90 -8.46 -0.85
N ALA A 65 9.86 -8.94 0.39
CA ALA A 65 10.99 -8.88 1.30
C ALA A 65 11.11 -10.16 2.12
N GLU A 66 12.31 -10.71 2.12
CA GLU A 66 12.78 -11.77 3.00
C GLU A 66 14.08 -11.30 3.62
N THR A 67 14.02 -10.81 4.86
CA THR A 67 15.07 -10.00 5.45
C THR A 67 15.34 -10.35 6.90
N ALA A 68 16.60 -10.09 7.31
CA ALA A 68 17.03 -10.01 8.71
C ALA A 68 17.66 -8.64 8.94
N GLU A 69 17.20 -7.94 9.96
CA GLU A 69 17.72 -6.62 10.32
C GLU A 69 19.10 -6.74 11.00
N VAL A 70 20.09 -6.00 10.53
CA VAL A 70 21.46 -6.04 11.10
C VAL A 70 21.67 -5.03 12.21
N HIS A 71 20.80 -4.04 12.28
CA HIS A 71 20.86 -2.95 13.25
C HIS A 71 19.49 -2.64 13.84
N ASP A 72 19.47 -1.97 14.99
CA ASP A 72 18.28 -1.28 15.48
C ASP A 72 18.12 0.01 14.69
N LEU A 73 17.01 0.15 13.97
CA LEU A 73 16.80 1.24 13.03
C LEU A 73 15.41 1.85 13.18
N THR A 74 15.34 3.13 12.90
CA THR A 74 14.08 3.84 12.65
C THR A 74 14.11 4.37 11.22
N MET A 75 13.20 3.89 10.40
CA MET A 75 13.05 4.31 9.00
C MET A 75 11.78 5.12 8.85
N GLU A 76 11.88 6.26 8.19
CA GLU A 76 10.74 7.13 7.93
C GLU A 76 10.48 7.20 6.43
N PHE A 77 9.21 7.10 6.08
CA PHE A 77 8.72 7.18 4.70
C PHE A 77 7.54 8.12 4.64
N VAL A 78 7.40 8.86 3.55
CA VAL A 78 6.13 9.53 3.23
C VAL A 78 5.47 8.73 2.13
N ILE A 79 4.32 8.13 2.44
CA ILE A 79 3.54 7.30 1.53
C ILE A 79 2.37 8.12 1.00
N GLN A 80 2.17 8.07 -0.31
CA GLN A 80 1.05 8.72 -0.99
C GLN A 80 -0.26 7.94 -0.76
N PRO A 81 -1.42 8.56 -0.98
CA PRO A 81 -2.71 7.90 -0.80
C PRO A 81 -2.79 6.59 -1.57
N CYS A 82 -3.12 5.51 -0.87
CA CYS A 82 -3.26 4.17 -1.45
C CYS A 82 -4.02 3.23 -0.49
N LEU A 83 -4.51 2.13 -1.04
CA LEU A 83 -4.81 0.93 -0.28
C LEU A 83 -3.52 0.12 -0.17
N ASN A 84 -3.07 -0.13 1.06
CA ASN A 84 -1.83 -0.84 1.34
C ASN A 84 -2.16 -2.21 1.93
N ILE A 85 -1.79 -3.28 1.23
CA ILE A 85 -2.09 -4.66 1.60
C ILE A 85 -0.78 -5.35 1.96
N PHE A 86 -0.68 -5.87 3.17
CA PHE A 86 0.45 -6.65 3.66
C PHE A 86 0.06 -8.12 3.80
N LEU A 87 0.84 -9.02 3.23
CA LEU A 87 0.83 -10.44 3.56
C LEU A 87 2.12 -10.75 4.31
N ILE A 88 2.00 -11.03 5.60
CA ILE A 88 3.13 -11.35 6.49
C ILE A 88 3.17 -12.86 6.63
N LEU A 89 4.16 -13.47 6.01
CA LEU A 89 4.34 -14.93 5.99
C LEU A 89 5.10 -15.42 7.22
N ASP A 90 6.06 -14.61 7.71
CA ASP A 90 6.80 -14.88 8.95
C ASP A 90 7.33 -13.57 9.54
N GLY A 91 7.53 -13.56 10.86
CA GLY A 91 7.98 -12.38 11.60
C GLY A 91 6.91 -11.29 11.69
N GLY A 92 7.33 -10.04 11.57
CA GLY A 92 6.39 -8.93 11.69
C GLY A 92 7.00 -7.56 11.42
N ILE A 93 6.15 -6.55 11.40
CA ILE A 93 6.51 -5.14 11.24
C ILE A 93 5.88 -4.31 12.35
N LYS A 94 6.64 -3.33 12.85
CA LYS A 94 6.20 -2.40 13.89
C LYS A 94 6.53 -0.98 13.49
N GLY A 95 5.70 -0.05 13.94
CA GLY A 95 5.93 1.36 13.65
C GLY A 95 4.75 2.24 14.03
N SER A 96 4.63 3.36 13.35
CA SER A 96 3.49 4.27 13.48
C SER A 96 3.15 4.93 12.14
N PHE A 97 1.86 5.20 11.92
CA PHE A 97 1.35 6.06 10.86
C PHE A 97 0.94 7.40 11.48
N ASP A 98 1.58 8.50 11.10
CA ASP A 98 1.37 9.83 11.70
C ASP A 98 1.38 9.80 13.24
N GLY A 99 2.28 8.98 13.83
CA GLY A 99 2.38 8.78 15.28
C GLY A 99 1.41 7.75 15.88
N GLN A 100 0.41 7.26 15.15
CA GLN A 100 -0.46 6.18 15.61
C GLN A 100 0.25 4.83 15.51
N PRO A 101 0.50 4.11 16.60
CA PRO A 101 1.30 2.90 16.61
C PRO A 101 0.58 1.73 15.93
N PHE A 102 1.35 0.87 15.26
CA PHE A 102 0.89 -0.41 14.76
C PHE A 102 1.92 -1.52 15.02
N ALA A 103 1.44 -2.75 15.11
CA ALA A 103 2.27 -3.94 15.11
C ALA A 103 1.50 -5.06 14.38
N PHE A 104 2.04 -5.51 13.27
CA PHE A 104 1.49 -6.61 12.48
C PHE A 104 2.49 -7.74 12.42
N SER A 105 2.05 -8.95 12.66
CA SER A 105 2.92 -10.14 12.64
C SER A 105 2.15 -11.37 12.21
N ALA A 106 2.86 -12.32 11.62
CA ALA A 106 2.35 -13.67 11.51
C ALA A 106 2.10 -14.24 12.93
N LEU A 107 1.04 -15.00 13.08
CA LEU A 107 0.71 -15.64 14.35
C LEU A 107 1.60 -16.88 14.53
N LYS A 108 1.96 -17.16 15.79
CA LYS A 108 2.66 -18.40 16.14
C LYS A 108 1.76 -19.18 17.08
N ASP A 109 1.40 -20.39 16.66
CA ASP A 109 0.53 -21.30 17.40
C ASP A 109 1.12 -22.70 17.34
N ASP A 110 1.39 -23.29 18.50
CA ASP A 110 1.97 -24.65 18.67
C ASP A 110 3.20 -24.91 17.77
N GLY A 111 4.08 -23.92 17.63
CA GLY A 111 5.30 -24.02 16.81
C GLY A 111 5.05 -23.83 15.31
N HIS A 112 3.82 -23.68 14.86
CA HIS A 112 3.46 -23.37 13.49
C HIS A 112 3.30 -21.87 13.28
N VAL A 113 3.79 -21.39 12.12
CA VAL A 113 3.61 -19.99 11.71
C VAL A 113 2.35 -19.92 10.86
N ARG A 114 1.40 -19.07 11.27
CA ARG A 114 0.20 -18.77 10.50
C ARG A 114 0.35 -17.38 9.88
N PRO A 115 0.40 -17.28 8.55
CA PRO A 115 0.44 -16.00 7.86
C PRO A 115 -0.73 -15.10 8.23
N THR A 116 -0.49 -13.80 8.18
CA THR A 116 -1.50 -12.77 8.47
C THR A 116 -1.55 -11.79 7.32
N ALA A 117 -2.74 -11.43 6.88
CA ALA A 117 -2.98 -10.37 5.91
C ALA A 117 -3.55 -9.14 6.62
N VAL A 118 -3.16 -7.96 6.15
CA VAL A 118 -3.61 -6.67 6.68
C VAL A 118 -3.84 -5.71 5.53
N ALA A 119 -5.01 -5.10 5.47
CA ALA A 119 -5.28 -3.97 4.59
C ALA A 119 -5.35 -2.68 5.41
N ILE A 120 -4.74 -1.61 4.88
CA ILE A 120 -4.77 -0.28 5.50
C ILE A 120 -5.10 0.75 4.45
N SER A 121 -6.09 1.59 4.73
CA SER A 121 -6.44 2.73 3.89
C SER A 121 -5.60 3.95 4.26
N LEU A 122 -4.83 4.45 3.34
CA LEU A 122 -4.13 5.72 3.42
C LEU A 122 -4.86 6.74 2.53
N ALA A 123 -5.90 7.39 3.06
CA ALA A 123 -6.74 8.32 2.29
C ALA A 123 -6.05 9.68 2.01
N LYS A 124 -4.96 9.98 2.68
CA LYS A 124 -4.10 11.17 2.50
C LYS A 124 -2.63 10.78 2.65
N PRO A 125 -1.67 11.61 2.21
CA PRO A 125 -0.25 11.35 2.47
C PRO A 125 -0.01 11.14 3.96
N VAL A 126 0.82 10.14 4.30
CA VAL A 126 1.08 9.73 5.68
C VAL A 126 2.57 9.52 5.92
N LYS A 127 3.04 9.93 7.09
CA LYS A 127 4.39 9.61 7.55
C LYS A 127 4.36 8.23 8.23
N LEU A 128 4.95 7.24 7.57
CA LEU A 128 5.23 5.94 8.15
C LEU A 128 6.58 5.98 8.88
N THR A 129 6.58 5.70 10.16
CA THR A 129 7.81 5.44 10.94
C THR A 129 7.87 3.94 11.21
N ARG A 130 8.83 3.23 10.60
CA ARG A 130 9.07 1.81 10.82
C ARG A 130 10.19 1.62 11.86
N LEU A 131 9.95 0.77 12.82
CA LEU A 131 10.91 0.38 13.85
C LEU A 131 11.44 -1.02 13.53
N SER A 132 12.74 -1.17 13.40
CA SER A 132 13.44 -2.44 13.19
C SER A 132 14.36 -2.74 14.36
N ARG A 133 14.47 -4.00 14.72
CA ARG A 133 15.38 -4.49 15.76
C ARG A 133 16.38 -5.46 15.16
N ARG A 134 17.64 -5.35 15.58
CA ARG A 134 18.68 -6.27 15.17
C ARG A 134 18.26 -7.73 15.38
N GLY A 135 18.47 -8.56 14.37
CA GLY A 135 18.08 -9.98 14.36
C GLY A 135 16.60 -10.23 14.07
N GLN A 136 15.78 -9.19 13.94
CA GLN A 136 14.38 -9.34 13.52
C GLN A 136 14.33 -9.86 12.09
N ARG A 137 13.63 -10.98 11.89
CA ARG A 137 13.37 -11.55 10.56
C ARG A 137 11.97 -11.18 10.12
N THR A 138 11.81 -10.99 8.83
CA THR A 138 10.52 -10.68 8.22
C THR A 138 10.45 -11.29 6.82
N ARG A 139 9.38 -12.05 6.55
CA ARG A 139 9.01 -12.53 5.22
C ARG A 139 7.63 -11.98 4.88
N LYS A 140 7.56 -11.14 3.86
CA LYS A 140 6.31 -10.47 3.52
C LYS A 140 6.24 -10.08 2.05
N VAL A 141 5.01 -9.97 1.55
CA VAL A 141 4.67 -9.26 0.33
C VAL A 141 3.77 -8.08 0.71
N ASN A 142 4.01 -6.94 0.08
CA ASN A 142 3.19 -5.76 0.23
C ASN A 142 2.74 -5.28 -1.15
N ILE A 143 1.46 -4.96 -1.29
CA ILE A 143 0.87 -4.43 -2.50
C ILE A 143 0.27 -3.06 -2.18
N GLN A 144 0.69 -2.06 -2.94
CA GLN A 144 0.14 -0.71 -2.88
C GLN A 144 -0.73 -0.47 -4.11
N ILE A 145 -1.98 -0.16 -3.86
CA ILE A 145 -3.00 0.11 -4.88
C ILE A 145 -3.41 1.57 -4.76
N GLN A 146 -3.00 2.39 -5.71
CA GLN A 146 -3.39 3.79 -5.78
C GLN A 146 -4.78 3.92 -6.42
N PRO A 147 -5.50 5.02 -6.14
CA PRO A 147 -6.84 5.24 -6.68
C PRO A 147 -6.93 5.16 -8.21
N GLU A 148 -5.85 5.55 -8.91
CA GLU A 148 -5.77 5.53 -10.38
C GLU A 148 -5.88 4.12 -10.95
N TRP A 149 -5.28 3.13 -10.28
CA TRP A 149 -5.36 1.73 -10.70
C TRP A 149 -6.79 1.19 -10.59
N LEU A 150 -7.48 1.49 -9.48
CA LEU A 150 -8.87 1.06 -9.27
C LEU A 150 -9.81 1.71 -10.29
N LYS A 151 -9.63 3.00 -10.60
CA LYS A 151 -10.39 3.68 -11.66
C LYS A 151 -10.15 3.02 -13.02
N GLY A 152 -8.91 2.65 -13.31
CA GLY A 152 -8.55 1.90 -14.52
C GLY A 152 -9.20 0.51 -14.61
N CYS A 153 -9.55 -0.11 -13.47
CA CYS A 153 -10.31 -1.35 -13.38
C CYS A 153 -11.83 -1.17 -13.44
N GLY A 154 -12.33 0.05 -13.64
CA GLY A 154 -13.75 0.34 -13.77
C GLY A 154 -14.45 0.69 -12.45
N LEU A 155 -13.70 0.96 -11.38
CA LEU A 155 -14.27 1.45 -10.12
C LEU A 155 -14.64 2.93 -10.29
N ASP A 156 -15.91 3.22 -10.55
CA ASP A 156 -16.46 4.56 -10.72
C ASP A 156 -16.94 5.16 -9.40
N GLU A 157 -17.16 6.49 -9.41
CA GLU A 157 -17.82 7.19 -8.29
C GLU A 157 -19.24 6.65 -7.99
N LYS A 158 -19.87 6.00 -8.98
CA LYS A 158 -21.18 5.33 -8.84
C LYS A 158 -21.10 4.10 -7.93
N ASP A 159 -19.91 3.49 -7.81
CA ASP A 159 -19.66 2.36 -6.93
C ASP A 159 -19.33 2.80 -5.49
N ALA A 160 -19.64 4.05 -5.15
CA ALA A 160 -19.34 4.65 -3.85
C ALA A 160 -19.90 3.86 -2.64
N ALA A 161 -20.91 3.01 -2.87
CA ALA A 161 -21.48 2.11 -1.87
C ALA A 161 -20.72 0.78 -1.73
N MET A 162 -19.77 0.47 -2.61
CA MET A 162 -18.93 -0.74 -2.44
C MET A 162 -18.08 -0.62 -1.19
N GLY A 163 -17.96 -1.71 -0.45
CA GLY A 163 -17.19 -1.79 0.81
C GLY A 163 -15.76 -1.27 0.66
N VAL A 164 -15.09 -1.55 -0.48
CA VAL A 164 -13.76 -1.06 -0.79
C VAL A 164 -13.72 0.47 -0.85
N CYS A 165 -14.66 1.12 -1.51
CA CYS A 165 -14.72 2.59 -1.60
C CYS A 165 -14.91 3.22 -0.22
N CYS A 166 -15.82 2.66 0.58
CA CYS A 166 -16.05 3.10 1.95
C CYS A 166 -14.81 2.93 2.82
N PHE A 167 -14.10 1.82 2.66
CA PHE A 167 -12.85 1.55 3.38
C PHE A 167 -11.77 2.57 3.00
N MET A 168 -11.57 2.82 1.71
CA MET A 168 -10.53 3.72 1.21
C MET A 168 -10.75 5.19 1.59
N ARG A 169 -11.99 5.61 1.87
CA ARG A 169 -12.29 6.97 2.35
C ARG A 169 -11.94 7.18 3.83
N LYS A 170 -11.89 6.10 4.61
CA LYS A 170 -11.58 6.17 6.04
C LYS A 170 -10.07 6.09 6.25
N HIS A 171 -9.44 7.23 6.50
CA HIS A 171 -8.01 7.30 6.76
C HIS A 171 -7.60 6.42 7.95
N LEU A 172 -6.56 5.58 7.77
CA LEU A 172 -6.04 4.59 8.71
C LEU A 172 -7.06 3.51 9.10
N ALA A 173 -8.16 3.34 8.35
CA ALA A 173 -8.97 2.15 8.50
C ALA A 173 -8.11 0.92 8.22
N GLN A 174 -8.26 -0.11 9.04
CA GLN A 174 -7.50 -1.35 8.90
C GLN A 174 -8.41 -2.56 9.09
N THR A 175 -8.13 -3.61 8.35
CA THR A 175 -8.73 -4.94 8.48
C THR A 175 -7.62 -5.97 8.51
N VAL A 176 -7.74 -6.95 9.41
CA VAL A 176 -6.76 -8.04 9.58
C VAL A 176 -7.49 -9.36 9.38
N TRP A 177 -6.94 -10.23 8.52
CA TRP A 177 -7.53 -11.55 8.27
C TRP A 177 -6.46 -12.62 8.07
N GLN A 178 -6.88 -13.88 8.12
CA GLN A 178 -6.03 -15.00 7.72
C GLN A 178 -6.14 -15.16 6.20
N PRO A 179 -5.03 -15.03 5.45
CA PRO A 179 -5.04 -15.21 4.00
C PRO A 179 -5.35 -16.67 3.65
N SER A 180 -5.95 -16.89 2.48
CA SER A 180 -6.16 -18.24 1.96
C SER A 180 -4.83 -18.94 1.65
N ASP A 181 -4.84 -20.27 1.60
CA ASP A 181 -3.66 -21.06 1.18
C ASP A 181 -3.20 -20.64 -0.22
N ARG A 182 -4.13 -20.25 -1.09
CA ARG A 182 -3.83 -19.72 -2.43
C ARG A 182 -3.07 -18.40 -2.34
N ALA A 183 -3.51 -17.47 -1.52
CA ALA A 183 -2.82 -16.19 -1.33
C ALA A 183 -1.41 -16.39 -0.74
N VAL A 184 -1.27 -17.31 0.20
CA VAL A 184 0.05 -17.69 0.74
C VAL A 184 0.96 -18.23 -0.36
N ALA A 185 0.46 -19.15 -1.20
CA ALA A 185 1.22 -19.71 -2.31
C ALA A 185 1.63 -18.63 -3.34
N LEU A 186 0.73 -17.68 -3.66
CA LEU A 186 1.01 -16.56 -4.55
C LEU A 186 2.08 -15.62 -3.96
N ALA A 187 2.03 -15.36 -2.67
CA ALA A 187 3.04 -14.55 -1.98
C ALA A 187 4.41 -15.23 -1.96
N GLU A 188 4.46 -16.55 -1.74
CA GLU A 188 5.70 -17.35 -1.85
C GLU A 188 6.29 -17.29 -3.28
N GLN A 189 5.45 -17.36 -4.31
CA GLN A 189 5.86 -17.22 -5.69
C GLN A 189 6.38 -15.80 -6.00
N ALA A 190 5.80 -14.78 -5.40
CA ALA A 190 6.26 -13.39 -5.54
C ALA A 190 7.61 -13.16 -4.83
N LEU A 191 7.82 -13.80 -3.67
CA LEU A 191 9.12 -13.78 -2.98
C LEU A 191 10.19 -14.54 -3.76
N ASN A 192 9.84 -15.65 -4.38
CA ASN A 192 10.74 -16.56 -5.08
C ASN A 192 10.32 -16.73 -6.56
N PRO A 193 10.33 -15.66 -7.36
CA PRO A 193 9.97 -15.76 -8.76
C PRO A 193 10.99 -16.66 -9.49
N PRO A 194 10.55 -17.48 -10.44
CA PRO A 194 11.45 -18.25 -11.28
C PRO A 194 12.39 -17.33 -12.08
N ASP A 195 13.48 -17.91 -12.58
CA ASP A 195 14.40 -17.19 -13.46
C ASP A 195 13.76 -17.05 -14.85
N LEU A 196 13.28 -15.86 -15.15
CA LEU A 196 12.53 -15.51 -16.35
C LEU A 196 13.16 -14.29 -17.02
N PRO A 197 13.04 -14.17 -18.35
CA PRO A 197 13.36 -12.92 -19.03
C PRO A 197 12.64 -11.73 -18.41
N PRO A 198 13.24 -10.52 -18.39
CA PRO A 198 12.72 -9.37 -17.65
C PRO A 198 11.23 -9.08 -17.88
N LEU A 199 10.79 -9.00 -19.14
CA LEU A 199 9.39 -8.74 -19.49
C LEU A 199 8.45 -9.86 -18.95
N VAL A 200 8.85 -11.12 -19.10
CA VAL A 200 8.04 -12.27 -18.65
C VAL A 200 7.96 -12.28 -17.12
N LYS A 201 9.06 -11.93 -16.45
CA LYS A 201 9.10 -11.77 -14.99
C LYS A 201 8.17 -10.67 -14.50
N GLU A 202 8.10 -9.53 -15.19
CA GLU A 202 7.16 -8.45 -14.85
C GLU A 202 5.72 -8.92 -14.97
N LEU A 203 5.35 -9.55 -16.07
CA LEU A 203 4.00 -10.12 -16.26
C LEU A 203 3.68 -11.20 -15.22
N TYR A 204 4.66 -12.03 -14.88
CA TYR A 204 4.53 -13.03 -13.82
C TYR A 204 4.22 -12.39 -12.48
N LEU A 205 4.98 -11.40 -12.07
CA LEU A 205 4.79 -10.69 -10.80
C LEU A 205 3.48 -9.89 -10.79
N GLU A 206 3.12 -9.27 -11.92
CA GLU A 206 1.86 -8.55 -12.07
C GLU A 206 0.67 -9.49 -11.86
N SER A 207 0.67 -10.68 -12.47
CA SER A 207 -0.43 -11.63 -12.27
C SER A 207 -0.58 -12.03 -10.79
N ARG A 208 0.53 -12.22 -10.05
CA ARG A 208 0.50 -12.52 -8.62
C ARG A 208 -0.06 -11.35 -7.81
N ALA A 209 0.38 -10.13 -8.11
CA ALA A 209 -0.11 -8.93 -7.44
C ALA A 209 -1.61 -8.71 -7.66
N VAL A 210 -2.10 -8.92 -8.89
CA VAL A 210 -3.52 -8.76 -9.23
C VAL A 210 -4.38 -9.81 -8.52
N GLU A 211 -3.94 -11.08 -8.47
CA GLU A 211 -4.67 -12.14 -7.76
C GLU A 211 -4.72 -11.89 -6.25
N LEU A 212 -3.60 -11.46 -5.64
CA LEU A 212 -3.56 -11.09 -4.22
C LEU A 212 -4.43 -9.85 -3.92
N ALA A 213 -4.41 -8.86 -4.80
CA ALA A 213 -5.28 -7.70 -4.69
C ALA A 213 -6.76 -8.09 -4.77
N ALA A 214 -7.13 -8.98 -5.70
CA ALA A 214 -8.51 -9.45 -5.87
C ALA A 214 -9.03 -10.14 -4.59
N GLU A 215 -8.23 -11.02 -3.95
CA GLU A 215 -8.61 -11.66 -2.69
C GLU A 215 -8.82 -10.62 -1.58
N ALA A 216 -7.90 -9.66 -1.44
CA ALA A 216 -8.03 -8.62 -0.43
C ALA A 216 -9.26 -7.72 -0.66
N LEU A 217 -9.52 -7.33 -1.90
CA LEU A 217 -10.70 -6.53 -2.26
C LEU A 217 -12.01 -7.30 -2.01
N GLN A 218 -12.02 -8.62 -2.25
CA GLN A 218 -13.16 -9.49 -1.96
C GLN A 218 -13.40 -9.55 -0.45
N THR A 219 -12.37 -9.72 0.37
CA THR A 219 -12.46 -9.69 1.84
C THR A 219 -13.03 -8.37 2.33
N LEU A 220 -12.51 -7.23 1.83
CA LEU A 220 -12.98 -5.90 2.19
C LEU A 220 -14.46 -5.68 1.80
N ASN A 221 -14.93 -6.23 0.69
CA ASN A 221 -16.34 -6.16 0.30
C ASN A 221 -17.23 -7.04 1.18
N GLY A 222 -16.76 -8.20 1.63
CA GLY A 222 -17.54 -9.13 2.46
C GLY A 222 -17.67 -8.69 3.92
N GLU A 223 -16.62 -8.08 4.50
CA GLU A 223 -16.62 -7.65 5.90
C GLU A 223 -17.30 -6.30 6.13
N LEU A 224 -17.31 -5.45 5.12
CA LEU A 224 -17.88 -4.12 5.19
C LEU A 224 -19.26 -4.12 4.53
N ASN A 225 -20.28 -4.55 5.28
CA ASN A 225 -21.59 -3.95 5.10
C ASN A 225 -21.43 -2.46 5.42
N CYS A 226 -20.99 -1.68 4.44
CA CYS A 226 -21.17 -0.24 4.52
C CYS A 226 -22.67 -0.07 4.73
N PRO A 227 -23.15 0.52 5.85
CA PRO A 227 -24.55 0.89 5.90
C PRO A 227 -24.74 1.72 4.63
N ALA A 228 -25.55 1.18 3.73
CA ALA A 228 -25.77 1.78 2.44
C ALA A 228 -25.96 3.27 2.66
N LEU A 229 -25.45 4.07 1.74
CA LEU A 229 -25.86 5.48 1.58
C LEU A 229 -27.40 5.62 1.41
N ASP A 230 -28.15 4.57 1.75
CA ASP A 230 -29.61 4.55 1.82
C ASP A 230 -30.21 5.57 2.80
N SER A 231 -29.35 6.24 3.60
CA SER A 231 -29.74 7.40 4.38
C SER A 231 -29.54 8.74 3.65
N ILE A 232 -28.76 8.79 2.57
CA ILE A 232 -28.68 9.98 1.73
C ILE A 232 -29.74 9.82 0.64
N SER A 233 -30.88 10.44 0.83
CA SER A 233 -31.96 10.40 -0.17
C SER A 233 -31.46 10.96 -1.50
N THR A 234 -31.98 10.47 -2.61
CA THR A 234 -31.73 11.05 -3.95
C THR A 234 -31.91 12.58 -3.94
N ARG A 235 -32.78 13.09 -3.07
CA ARG A 235 -33.03 14.51 -2.84
C ARG A 235 -31.79 15.21 -2.22
N GLU A 236 -31.12 14.60 -1.25
CA GLU A 236 -29.91 15.19 -0.60
C GLU A 236 -28.73 15.20 -1.56
N VAL A 237 -28.56 14.17 -2.38
CA VAL A 237 -27.53 14.12 -3.43
C VAL A 237 -27.80 15.21 -4.48
N THR A 238 -29.05 15.38 -4.89
CA THR A 238 -29.46 16.43 -5.82
C THR A 238 -29.24 17.81 -5.22
N HIS A 239 -29.58 17.99 -3.94
CA HIS A 239 -29.38 19.26 -3.24
C HIS A 239 -27.88 19.61 -3.10
N ALA A 240 -27.05 18.66 -2.71
CA ALA A 240 -25.60 18.85 -2.64
C ALA A 240 -24.98 19.20 -4.00
N ARG A 241 -25.49 18.62 -5.08
CA ARG A 241 -25.10 18.97 -6.45
C ARG A 241 -25.53 20.39 -6.84
N MET A 242 -26.75 20.78 -6.53
CA MET A 242 -27.26 22.15 -6.80
C MET A 242 -26.43 23.18 -6.03
N VAL A 243 -26.13 22.92 -4.75
CA VAL A 243 -25.29 23.80 -3.93
C VAL A 243 -23.89 23.94 -4.53
N ARG A 244 -23.29 22.85 -4.98
CA ARG A 244 -21.99 22.86 -5.64
C ARG A 244 -22.01 23.68 -6.93
N GLU A 245 -22.98 23.43 -7.79
CA GLU A 245 -23.17 24.18 -9.05
C GLU A 245 -23.39 25.69 -8.78
N PHE A 246 -24.18 26.03 -7.75
CA PHE A 246 -24.35 27.40 -7.31
C PHE A 246 -23.04 28.06 -6.87
N ILE A 247 -22.26 27.39 -6.06
CA ILE A 247 -20.95 27.88 -5.62
C ILE A 247 -20.02 28.08 -6.82
N GLU A 248 -19.93 27.11 -7.73
CA GLU A 248 -19.05 27.15 -8.91
C GLU A 248 -19.41 28.32 -9.84
N HIS A 249 -20.72 28.66 -9.98
CA HIS A 249 -21.18 29.78 -10.79
C HIS A 249 -21.02 31.16 -10.13
N ASN A 250 -20.89 31.19 -8.80
CA ASN A 250 -20.84 32.44 -8.04
C ASN A 250 -19.50 32.71 -7.35
N LEU A 251 -18.41 32.00 -7.75
CA LEU A 251 -17.08 32.15 -7.16
C LEU A 251 -16.48 33.56 -7.18
N GLN A 252 -17.02 34.46 -8.02
CA GLN A 252 -16.58 35.86 -8.13
C GLN A 252 -17.36 36.83 -7.19
N GLN A 253 -18.33 36.33 -6.42
CA GLN A 253 -19.13 37.11 -5.48
C GLN A 253 -18.88 36.62 -4.05
N PRO A 254 -19.06 37.50 -3.04
CA PRO A 254 -18.98 37.07 -1.64
C PRO A 254 -20.15 36.11 -1.33
N LEU A 255 -19.84 34.83 -1.14
CA LEU A 255 -20.81 33.82 -0.78
C LEU A 255 -21.00 33.80 0.75
N THR A 256 -22.27 33.80 1.18
CA THR A 256 -22.68 33.65 2.58
C THR A 256 -23.43 32.34 2.76
N LEU A 257 -23.47 31.80 3.98
CA LEU A 257 -24.24 30.60 4.28
C LEU A 257 -25.72 30.75 3.94
N ASP A 258 -26.27 31.95 4.14
CA ASP A 258 -27.68 32.25 3.81
C ASP A 258 -27.92 32.22 2.29
N SER A 259 -26.98 32.72 1.47
CA SER A 259 -27.11 32.68 0.01
C SER A 259 -26.93 31.23 -0.54
N ILE A 260 -26.17 30.40 0.12
CA ILE A 260 -25.98 28.99 -0.23
C ILE A 260 -27.18 28.13 0.19
N SER A 261 -27.80 28.45 1.33
CA SER A 261 -28.95 27.69 1.84
C SER A 261 -30.26 28.03 1.12
N ALA A 262 -30.30 29.13 0.40
CA ALA A 262 -31.48 29.59 -0.38
C ALA A 262 -31.46 29.07 -1.83
N ALA A 263 -30.38 28.44 -2.28
CA ALA A 263 -30.19 27.88 -3.63
C ALA A 263 -30.61 26.44 -3.71
#